data_b5c15583c9279459478dad3e713ab570
#
_entry.id   b5c15583c9279459478dad3e713ab570
#
_cell.length_a   1.000
_cell.length_b   1.000
_cell.length_c   1.000
_cell.angle_alpha   90.00
_cell.angle_beta   90.00
_cell.angle_gamma   90.00
#
_symmetry.space_group_name_H-M   'P 1'
#
loop_
_entity.id
_entity.type
_entity.pdbx_description
1 polymer ?
#
loop_
_entity_poly.entity_id
_entity_poly.type
_entity_poly.pdbx_seq_one_letter_code
_entity_poly.pdbx_strand_id
1 'polypeptide(L)'
;MLTRKCAIITNPGAASRNKEVEAMIPVIKQFYNEDCIEYIKAPGTLEGGDVMMVGDHFYVGRSARTNEEGIRQFIAILEKYGLSGSEVKLEKVLHLKTGVNYIENNKMLVSGEFVDKPEFAKYEKYVIPEDEAYAANCIWMNGKVIVPDHFPKVAQIVRDAGYEVILVDTSEYRKIDGGLSCLSLRFTAQK
;
A
#
# COMPACT_ATOMS: atom_id res chain seq x y z
N MET A 1 -7.91 -4.69 -3.32
CA MET A 1 -6.74 -4.19 -4.09
C MET A 1 -7.11 -4.05 -5.55
N LEU A 2 -6.67 -2.96 -6.21
CA LEU A 2 -7.02 -2.70 -7.60
C LEU A 2 -5.74 -2.66 -8.44
N THR A 3 -5.74 -3.40 -9.54
CA THR A 3 -4.63 -3.49 -10.49
C THR A 3 -5.13 -3.08 -11.88
N ARG A 4 -4.22 -2.99 -12.85
CA ARG A 4 -4.62 -2.75 -14.25
C ARG A 4 -5.34 -3.94 -14.89
N LYS A 5 -5.31 -5.12 -14.27
CA LYS A 5 -5.79 -6.38 -14.85
C LYS A 5 -6.97 -6.99 -14.09
N CYS A 6 -7.02 -6.79 -12.79
CA CYS A 6 -8.09 -7.33 -11.94
C CYS A 6 -8.33 -6.50 -10.69
N ALA A 7 -9.49 -6.66 -10.10
CA ALA A 7 -9.80 -6.20 -8.76
C ALA A 7 -9.77 -7.38 -7.79
N ILE A 8 -9.08 -7.26 -6.66
CA ILE A 8 -9.00 -8.30 -5.64
C ILE A 8 -9.70 -7.78 -4.38
N ILE A 9 -10.84 -8.36 -4.09
CA ILE A 9 -11.62 -8.09 -2.88
C ILE A 9 -10.94 -8.81 -1.73
N THR A 10 -10.47 -8.06 -0.76
CA THR A 10 -9.72 -8.60 0.37
C THR A 10 -10.66 -9.08 1.48
N ASN A 11 -10.15 -9.93 2.36
CA ASN A 11 -10.79 -10.35 3.60
C ASN A 11 -10.01 -9.70 4.76
N PRO A 12 -10.49 -8.57 5.35
CA PRO A 12 -9.77 -7.88 6.41
C PRO A 12 -9.55 -8.75 7.64
N GLY A 13 -8.35 -8.66 8.23
CA GLY A 13 -8.03 -9.34 9.50
C GLY A 13 -8.78 -8.75 10.70
N ALA A 14 -9.18 -7.47 10.62
CA ALA A 14 -10.04 -6.84 11.61
C ALA A 14 -11.51 -7.14 11.33
N ALA A 15 -12.14 -7.97 12.16
CA ALA A 15 -13.55 -8.37 11.99
C ALA A 15 -14.54 -7.18 11.90
N SER A 16 -14.25 -6.08 12.58
CA SER A 16 -15.03 -4.84 12.53
C SER A 16 -15.10 -4.21 11.13
N ARG A 17 -14.13 -4.52 10.26
CA ARG A 17 -14.00 -3.96 8.91
C ARG A 17 -14.65 -4.82 7.82
N ASN A 18 -15.11 -6.03 8.12
CA ASN A 18 -15.64 -6.94 7.10
C ASN A 18 -16.83 -6.36 6.34
N LYS A 19 -17.68 -5.56 7.01
CA LYS A 19 -18.84 -4.90 6.37
C LYS A 19 -18.45 -3.81 5.37
N GLU A 20 -17.24 -3.23 5.47
CA GLU A 20 -16.74 -2.23 4.51
C GLU A 20 -16.60 -2.85 3.11
N VAL A 21 -16.20 -4.11 3.07
CA VAL A 21 -15.99 -4.85 1.83
C VAL A 21 -17.27 -4.99 1.02
N GLU A 22 -18.36 -5.35 1.68
CA GLU A 22 -19.68 -5.53 1.03
C GLU A 22 -20.15 -4.24 0.36
N ALA A 23 -19.95 -3.10 1.03
CA ALA A 23 -20.33 -1.78 0.51
C ALA A 23 -19.50 -1.37 -0.72
N MET A 24 -18.26 -1.85 -0.84
CA MET A 24 -17.36 -1.51 -1.94
C MET A 24 -17.59 -2.34 -3.21
N ILE A 25 -18.13 -3.55 -3.11
CA ILE A 25 -18.31 -4.44 -4.27
C ILE A 25 -19.14 -3.80 -5.39
N PRO A 26 -20.31 -3.17 -5.12
CA PRO A 26 -21.09 -2.51 -6.16
C PRO A 26 -20.34 -1.36 -6.86
N VAL A 27 -19.48 -0.66 -6.13
CA VAL A 27 -18.65 0.41 -6.69
C VAL A 27 -17.59 -0.18 -7.62
N ILE A 28 -16.90 -1.24 -7.20
CA ILE A 28 -15.85 -1.90 -7.98
C ILE A 28 -16.42 -2.46 -9.31
N LYS A 29 -17.62 -3.04 -9.28
CA LYS A 29 -18.30 -3.55 -10.48
C LYS A 29 -18.61 -2.50 -11.56
N GLN A 30 -18.55 -1.22 -11.21
CA GLN A 30 -18.69 -0.13 -12.20
C GLN A 30 -17.43 0.03 -13.07
N PHE A 31 -16.26 -0.42 -12.56
CA PHE A 31 -14.96 -0.20 -13.19
C PHE A 31 -14.29 -1.48 -13.67
N TYR A 32 -14.70 -2.64 -13.17
CA TYR A 32 -14.14 -3.95 -13.54
C TYR A 32 -15.24 -4.89 -14.02
N ASN A 33 -14.91 -5.73 -15.01
CA ASN A 33 -15.78 -6.83 -15.42
C ASN A 33 -15.82 -7.89 -14.31
N GLU A 34 -16.95 -8.59 -14.17
CA GLU A 34 -17.14 -9.57 -13.10
C GLU A 34 -16.13 -10.73 -13.14
N ASP A 35 -15.70 -11.15 -14.32
CA ASP A 35 -14.69 -12.17 -14.55
C ASP A 35 -13.27 -11.75 -14.14
N CYS A 36 -13.06 -10.45 -13.93
CA CYS A 36 -11.82 -9.88 -13.41
C CYS A 36 -11.89 -9.49 -11.92
N ILE A 37 -12.93 -9.90 -11.20
CA ILE A 37 -13.06 -9.64 -9.76
C ILE A 37 -12.79 -10.92 -8.98
N GLU A 38 -11.70 -10.91 -8.23
CA GLU A 38 -11.21 -12.02 -7.42
C GLU A 38 -11.42 -11.75 -5.92
N TYR A 39 -11.36 -12.80 -5.10
CA TYR A 39 -11.67 -12.72 -3.68
C TYR A 39 -10.64 -13.48 -2.83
N ILE A 40 -10.16 -12.84 -1.77
CA ILE A 40 -9.47 -13.55 -0.69
C ILE A 40 -10.53 -14.17 0.22
N LYS A 41 -10.44 -15.48 0.43
CA LYS A 41 -11.42 -16.26 1.19
C LYS A 41 -10.84 -16.72 2.53
N ALA A 42 -11.70 -16.85 3.53
CA ALA A 42 -11.32 -17.45 4.80
C ALA A 42 -10.71 -18.86 4.61
N PRO A 43 -9.70 -19.25 5.40
CA PRO A 43 -9.13 -18.54 6.55
C PRO A 43 -8.09 -17.47 6.20
N GLY A 44 -7.85 -17.19 4.92
CA GLY A 44 -6.94 -16.14 4.49
C GLY A 44 -7.45 -14.76 4.89
N THR A 45 -6.57 -13.93 5.47
CA THR A 45 -6.83 -12.52 5.76
C THR A 45 -5.81 -11.64 5.06
N LEU A 46 -6.25 -10.49 4.55
CA LEU A 46 -5.40 -9.52 3.88
C LEU A 46 -5.97 -8.12 4.01
N GLU A 47 -5.15 -7.18 4.44
CA GLU A 47 -5.48 -5.76 4.46
C GLU A 47 -4.64 -4.96 3.45
N GLY A 48 -5.27 -4.00 2.77
CA GLY A 48 -4.61 -3.19 1.74
C GLY A 48 -3.44 -2.33 2.26
N GLY A 49 -3.37 -2.10 3.57
CA GLY A 49 -2.23 -1.46 4.23
C GLY A 49 -0.93 -2.26 4.13
N ASP A 50 -1.05 -3.58 4.01
CA ASP A 50 0.08 -4.50 3.87
C ASP A 50 0.52 -4.73 2.41
N VAL A 51 -0.15 -4.12 1.44
CA VAL A 51 0.18 -4.34 0.02
C VAL A 51 0.77 -3.09 -0.60
N MET A 52 1.99 -3.19 -1.09
CA MET A 52 2.69 -2.15 -1.84
C MET A 52 3.00 -2.65 -3.26
N MET A 53 2.50 -1.92 -4.25
CA MET A 53 2.71 -2.21 -5.67
C MET A 53 3.95 -1.47 -6.18
N VAL A 54 4.79 -2.19 -6.91
CA VAL A 54 5.96 -1.66 -7.63
C VAL A 54 5.94 -2.21 -9.06
N GLY A 55 5.42 -1.45 -9.99
CA GLY A 55 5.16 -1.95 -11.34
C GLY A 55 4.18 -3.14 -11.32
N ASP A 56 4.62 -4.29 -11.85
CA ASP A 56 3.84 -5.53 -11.88
C ASP A 56 4.18 -6.49 -10.71
N HIS A 57 4.98 -6.04 -9.75
CA HIS A 57 5.32 -6.79 -8.54
C HIS A 57 4.67 -6.20 -7.29
N PHE A 58 4.19 -7.06 -6.39
CA PHE A 58 3.53 -6.67 -5.15
C PHE A 58 4.27 -7.20 -3.94
N TYR A 59 4.71 -6.30 -3.06
CA TYR A 59 5.21 -6.66 -1.74
C TYR A 59 4.05 -6.75 -0.77
N VAL A 60 3.97 -7.85 -0.03
CA VAL A 60 2.86 -8.12 0.89
C VAL A 60 3.39 -8.33 2.30
N GLY A 61 3.06 -7.42 3.19
CA GLY A 61 3.44 -7.49 4.59
C GLY A 61 2.71 -8.62 5.32
N ARG A 62 3.45 -9.52 5.99
CA ARG A 62 2.89 -10.47 6.93
C ARG A 62 2.78 -9.83 8.30
N SER A 63 1.55 -9.56 8.72
CA SER A 63 1.23 -8.79 9.93
C SER A 63 0.18 -9.49 10.79
N ALA A 64 -0.23 -8.87 11.88
CA ALA A 64 -1.39 -9.32 12.66
C ALA A 64 -2.72 -9.24 11.88
N ARG A 65 -2.75 -8.51 10.76
CA ARG A 65 -3.93 -8.27 9.91
C ARG A 65 -3.93 -9.07 8.62
N THR A 66 -2.74 -9.50 8.18
CA THR A 66 -2.53 -10.24 6.93
C THR A 66 -1.75 -11.50 7.25
N ASN A 67 -2.40 -12.66 7.09
CA ASN A 67 -1.81 -13.96 7.40
C ASN A 67 -1.20 -14.64 6.17
N GLU A 68 -0.46 -15.71 6.40
CA GLU A 68 0.21 -16.49 5.37
C GLU A 68 -0.74 -17.00 4.28
N GLU A 69 -1.91 -17.49 4.68
CA GLU A 69 -2.91 -18.00 3.74
C GLU A 69 -3.48 -16.87 2.85
N GLY A 70 -3.72 -15.67 3.41
CA GLY A 70 -4.14 -14.50 2.63
C GLY A 70 -3.08 -14.08 1.62
N ILE A 71 -1.79 -14.09 2.02
CA ILE A 71 -0.67 -13.80 1.13
C ILE A 71 -0.59 -14.84 0.01
N ARG A 72 -0.68 -16.13 0.33
CA ARG A 72 -0.64 -17.21 -0.66
C ARG A 72 -1.75 -17.09 -1.69
N GLN A 73 -2.98 -16.84 -1.27
CA GLN A 73 -4.12 -16.62 -2.17
C GLN A 73 -3.90 -15.38 -3.05
N PHE A 74 -3.42 -14.29 -2.45
CA PHE A 74 -3.17 -13.05 -3.19
C PHE A 74 -2.12 -13.24 -4.29
N ILE A 75 -1.00 -13.90 -3.98
CA ILE A 75 0.06 -14.19 -4.96
C ILE A 75 -0.47 -15.10 -6.07
N ALA A 76 -1.21 -16.15 -5.75
CA ALA A 76 -1.81 -17.04 -6.74
C ALA A 76 -2.78 -16.30 -7.69
N ILE A 77 -3.56 -15.35 -7.17
CA ILE A 77 -4.40 -14.48 -7.98
C ILE A 77 -3.54 -13.58 -8.88
N LEU A 78 -2.51 -12.95 -8.36
CA LEU A 78 -1.62 -12.11 -9.15
C LEU A 78 -1.01 -12.88 -10.33
N GLU A 79 -0.49 -14.09 -10.08
CA GLU A 79 0.10 -14.97 -11.09
C GLU A 79 -0.89 -15.33 -12.21
N LYS A 80 -2.16 -15.60 -11.89
CA LYS A 80 -3.23 -15.83 -12.87
C LYS A 80 -3.35 -14.69 -13.88
N TYR A 81 -3.03 -13.46 -13.47
CA TYR A 81 -3.07 -12.27 -14.32
C TYR A 81 -1.69 -11.85 -14.83
N GLY A 82 -0.66 -12.71 -14.70
CA GLY A 82 0.70 -12.40 -15.14
C GLY A 82 1.33 -11.24 -14.34
N LEU A 83 1.00 -11.13 -13.07
CA LEU A 83 1.60 -10.27 -12.07
C LEU A 83 2.39 -11.14 -11.09
N SER A 84 3.15 -10.53 -10.19
CA SER A 84 3.93 -11.28 -9.20
C SER A 84 3.81 -10.67 -7.80
N GLY A 85 4.14 -11.44 -6.78
CA GLY A 85 4.16 -10.95 -5.40
C GLY A 85 5.18 -11.68 -4.55
N SER A 86 5.60 -11.02 -3.48
CA SER A 86 6.47 -11.60 -2.46
C SER A 86 6.07 -11.15 -1.05
N GLU A 87 6.29 -12.04 -0.09
CA GLU A 87 6.06 -11.75 1.33
C GLU A 87 7.19 -10.88 1.88
N VAL A 88 6.83 -9.97 2.78
CA VAL A 88 7.73 -9.21 3.65
C VAL A 88 7.31 -9.43 5.10
N LYS A 89 8.18 -9.99 5.93
CA LYS A 89 7.88 -10.18 7.36
C LYS A 89 7.93 -8.83 8.08
N LEU A 90 6.89 -8.55 8.87
CA LEU A 90 6.82 -7.37 9.74
C LEU A 90 7.04 -7.79 11.18
N GLU A 91 7.79 -6.98 11.94
CA GLU A 91 8.15 -7.27 13.33
C GLU A 91 7.57 -6.27 14.32
N LYS A 92 7.52 -4.99 13.92
CA LYS A 92 7.23 -3.88 14.85
C LYS A 92 6.04 -3.01 14.44
N VAL A 93 5.67 -3.01 13.16
CA VAL A 93 4.64 -2.11 12.64
C VAL A 93 3.33 -2.83 12.36
N LEU A 94 2.23 -2.06 12.36
CA LEU A 94 0.90 -2.61 12.11
C LEU A 94 0.73 -3.05 10.65
N HIS A 95 1.24 -2.26 9.70
CA HIS A 95 1.13 -2.52 8.26
C HIS A 95 2.44 -2.19 7.53
N LEU A 96 2.67 -2.83 6.40
CA LEU A 96 3.82 -2.58 5.53
C LEU A 96 3.96 -1.08 5.18
N LYS A 97 2.88 -0.46 4.71
CA LYS A 97 2.89 0.94 4.27
C LYS A 97 2.97 1.97 5.40
N THR A 98 3.08 1.53 6.65
CA THR A 98 3.37 2.42 7.77
C THR A 98 4.80 2.97 7.70
N GLY A 99 5.76 2.17 7.23
CA GLY A 99 7.17 2.58 7.24
C GLY A 99 7.90 2.40 5.92
N VAL A 100 7.22 1.96 4.84
CA VAL A 100 7.83 1.88 3.50
C VAL A 100 6.84 2.29 2.43
N ASN A 101 7.32 3.06 1.44
CA ASN A 101 6.51 3.48 0.30
C ASN A 101 7.36 3.65 -0.95
N TYR A 102 6.92 3.05 -2.05
CA TYR A 102 7.54 3.24 -3.35
C TYR A 102 6.97 4.51 -4.01
N ILE A 103 7.87 5.40 -4.42
CA ILE A 103 7.54 6.69 -5.01
C ILE A 103 7.94 6.80 -6.48
N GLU A 104 8.01 5.66 -7.18
CA GLU A 104 8.41 5.50 -8.58
C GLU A 104 9.89 5.76 -8.85
N ASN A 105 10.33 5.52 -10.10
CA ASN A 105 11.70 5.73 -10.57
C ASN A 105 12.78 5.03 -9.73
N ASN A 106 12.50 3.81 -9.27
CA ASN A 106 13.38 3.01 -8.39
C ASN A 106 13.64 3.63 -7.01
N LYS A 107 12.83 4.60 -6.57
CA LYS A 107 12.99 5.34 -5.31
C LYS A 107 11.97 4.91 -4.27
N MET A 108 12.45 4.77 -3.05
CA MET A 108 11.64 4.25 -1.94
C MET A 108 11.90 5.03 -0.67
N LEU A 109 10.84 5.50 -0.02
CA LEU A 109 10.90 6.04 1.33
C LEU A 109 10.88 4.89 2.32
N VAL A 110 11.79 4.87 3.27
CA VAL A 110 11.91 3.81 4.28
C VAL A 110 12.14 4.39 5.68
N SER A 111 11.55 3.76 6.69
CA SER A 111 11.78 4.09 8.09
C SER A 111 11.85 2.82 8.96
N GLY A 112 12.41 2.95 10.16
CA GLY A 112 12.45 1.88 11.14
C GLY A 112 13.01 0.56 10.59
N GLU A 113 12.30 -0.54 10.79
CA GLU A 113 12.72 -1.88 10.39
C GLU A 113 12.92 -2.08 8.89
N PHE A 114 12.40 -1.19 8.04
CA PHE A 114 12.48 -1.32 6.58
C PHE A 114 13.79 -0.82 5.97
N VAL A 115 14.60 -0.09 6.74
CA VAL A 115 15.87 0.48 6.25
C VAL A 115 16.83 -0.62 5.77
N ASP A 116 16.91 -1.71 6.51
CA ASP A 116 17.85 -2.80 6.23
C ASP A 116 17.20 -4.08 5.68
N LYS A 117 15.90 -4.04 5.34
CA LYS A 117 15.20 -5.18 4.76
C LYS A 117 15.84 -5.57 3.41
N PRO A 118 16.26 -6.84 3.24
CA PRO A 118 16.93 -7.30 2.02
C PRO A 118 16.01 -7.23 0.79
N GLU A 119 14.70 -7.34 0.97
CA GLU A 119 13.71 -7.24 -0.08
C GLU A 119 13.75 -5.89 -0.80
N PHE A 120 14.22 -4.85 -0.11
CA PHE A 120 14.31 -3.48 -0.61
C PHE A 120 15.73 -3.03 -0.97
N ALA A 121 16.74 -3.93 -0.93
CA ALA A 121 18.13 -3.59 -1.18
C ALA A 121 18.39 -3.07 -2.61
N LYS A 122 17.58 -3.45 -3.57
CA LYS A 122 17.72 -3.05 -4.97
C LYS A 122 17.20 -1.64 -5.28
N TYR A 123 16.49 -1.00 -4.35
CA TYR A 123 15.93 0.34 -4.54
C TYR A 123 16.85 1.42 -3.99
N GLU A 124 16.77 2.60 -4.57
CA GLU A 124 17.34 3.82 -4.00
C GLU A 124 16.50 4.23 -2.79
N LYS A 125 17.06 4.04 -1.59
CA LYS A 125 16.34 4.26 -0.34
C LYS A 125 16.58 5.66 0.22
N TYR A 126 15.50 6.34 0.53
CA TYR A 126 15.47 7.60 1.24
C TYR A 126 14.99 7.35 2.66
N VAL A 127 15.89 7.45 3.63
CA VAL A 127 15.59 7.14 5.03
C VAL A 127 14.86 8.32 5.66
N ILE A 128 13.67 8.04 6.20
CA ILE A 128 12.85 9.00 6.90
C ILE A 128 13.21 8.97 8.39
N PRO A 129 13.40 10.13 9.04
CA PRO A 129 13.58 10.23 10.48
C PRO A 129 12.38 9.64 11.25
N GLU A 130 12.66 9.02 12.39
CA GLU A 130 11.64 8.34 13.19
C GLU A 130 10.53 9.30 13.69
N ASP A 131 10.90 10.51 14.02
CA ASP A 131 9.97 11.58 14.46
C ASP A 131 9.01 12.03 13.35
N GLU A 132 9.32 11.73 12.08
CA GLU A 132 8.45 12.00 10.93
C GLU A 132 7.98 10.72 10.20
N ALA A 133 8.10 9.53 10.81
CA ALA A 133 7.79 8.25 10.19
C ALA A 133 6.35 8.13 9.63
N TYR A 134 5.39 8.83 10.24
CA TYR A 134 4.01 8.89 9.72
C TYR A 134 3.96 9.34 8.25
N ALA A 135 4.82 10.27 7.86
CA ALA A 135 4.86 10.81 6.50
C ALA A 135 5.50 9.87 5.47
N ALA A 136 5.97 8.68 5.87
CA ALA A 136 6.26 7.61 4.92
C ALA A 136 5.05 7.26 4.05
N ASN A 137 3.84 7.44 4.60
CA ASN A 137 2.58 7.21 3.90
C ASN A 137 2.25 8.36 2.92
N CYS A 138 3.09 8.53 1.91
CA CYS A 138 2.93 9.45 0.79
C CYS A 138 2.17 8.82 -0.36
N ILE A 139 1.79 9.61 -1.35
CA ILE A 139 1.21 9.14 -2.61
C ILE A 139 1.96 9.77 -3.79
N TRP A 140 2.63 8.94 -4.61
CA TRP A 140 3.04 9.39 -5.94
C TRP A 140 1.85 9.39 -6.90
N MET A 141 1.65 10.48 -7.61
CA MET A 141 0.62 10.62 -8.62
C MET A 141 0.98 11.68 -9.66
N ASN A 142 0.90 11.33 -10.94
CA ASN A 142 1.10 12.25 -12.06
C ASN A 142 2.43 13.04 -11.98
N GLY A 143 3.51 12.37 -11.61
CA GLY A 143 4.85 12.97 -11.52
C GLY A 143 5.12 13.78 -10.24
N LYS A 144 4.16 13.86 -9.34
CA LYS A 144 4.25 14.58 -8.07
C LYS A 144 4.11 13.62 -6.89
N VAL A 145 4.55 14.04 -5.71
CA VAL A 145 4.34 13.28 -4.47
C VAL A 145 3.49 14.11 -3.50
N ILE A 146 2.35 13.54 -3.12
CA ILE A 146 1.50 14.10 -2.08
C ILE A 146 2.05 13.65 -0.73
N VAL A 147 2.42 14.60 0.10
CA VAL A 147 3.05 14.39 1.42
C VAL A 147 2.13 14.98 2.49
N PRO A 148 1.94 14.30 3.63
CA PRO A 148 1.25 14.91 4.77
C PRO A 148 1.91 16.22 5.18
N ASP A 149 1.13 17.25 5.45
CA ASP A 149 1.64 18.51 5.98
C ASP A 149 2.16 18.36 7.42
N HIS A 150 2.97 19.31 7.87
CA HIS A 150 3.67 19.32 9.16
C HIS A 150 4.81 18.29 9.30
N PHE A 151 5.33 17.77 8.18
CA PHE A 151 6.50 16.88 8.13
C PHE A 151 7.58 17.46 7.21
N PRO A 152 8.26 18.54 7.62
CA PRO A 152 9.15 19.30 6.76
C PRO A 152 10.39 18.51 6.29
N LYS A 153 10.92 17.60 7.13
CA LYS A 153 12.09 16.79 6.76
C LYS A 153 11.72 15.82 5.63
N VAL A 154 10.58 15.13 5.74
CA VAL A 154 10.11 14.23 4.68
C VAL A 154 9.80 15.01 3.40
N ALA A 155 9.15 16.16 3.49
CA ALA A 155 8.89 17.00 2.33
C ALA A 155 10.19 17.42 1.64
N GLN A 156 11.25 17.73 2.39
CA GLN A 156 12.57 18.06 1.83
C GLN A 156 13.24 16.84 1.20
N ILE A 157 13.24 15.68 1.87
CA ILE A 157 13.76 14.41 1.33
C ILE A 157 13.12 14.09 -0.03
N VAL A 158 11.81 14.27 -0.15
CA VAL A 158 11.08 14.01 -1.41
C VAL A 158 11.47 15.00 -2.50
N ARG A 159 11.68 16.30 -2.16
CA ARG A 159 12.20 17.30 -3.12
C ARG A 159 13.61 16.96 -3.58
N ASP A 160 14.49 16.57 -2.65
CA ASP A 160 15.87 16.19 -2.94
C ASP A 160 15.91 14.92 -3.80
N ALA A 161 14.92 14.04 -3.66
CA ALA A 161 14.71 12.91 -4.56
C ALA A 161 14.22 13.31 -5.96
N GLY A 162 14.00 14.60 -6.23
CA GLY A 162 13.66 15.15 -7.55
C GLY A 162 12.17 15.22 -7.84
N TYR A 163 11.30 15.22 -6.84
CA TYR A 163 9.85 15.30 -7.03
C TYR A 163 9.28 16.67 -6.65
N GLU A 164 8.27 17.11 -7.38
CA GLU A 164 7.39 18.17 -6.92
C GLU A 164 6.52 17.65 -5.77
N VAL A 165 6.48 18.38 -4.66
CA VAL A 165 5.74 18.01 -3.45
C VAL A 165 4.45 18.81 -3.34
N ILE A 166 3.35 18.09 -3.09
CA ILE A 166 2.06 18.68 -2.72
C ILE A 166 1.82 18.37 -1.24
N LEU A 167 1.71 19.39 -0.41
CA LEU A 167 1.39 19.23 1.01
C LEU A 167 -0.12 19.18 1.21
N VAL A 168 -0.59 18.21 2.01
CA VAL A 168 -2.01 18.02 2.34
C VAL A 168 -2.16 17.83 3.84
N ASP A 169 -3.05 18.59 4.45
CA ASP A 169 -3.40 18.40 5.85
C ASP A 169 -4.10 17.05 6.06
N THR A 170 -3.50 16.23 6.91
CA THR A 170 -4.00 14.90 7.29
C THR A 170 -4.36 14.82 8.78
N SER A 171 -4.52 15.93 9.45
CA SER A 171 -4.78 15.99 10.89
C SER A 171 -5.99 15.18 11.33
N GLU A 172 -7.08 15.21 10.54
CA GLU A 172 -8.28 14.43 10.83
C GLU A 172 -8.08 12.94 10.55
N TYR A 173 -7.31 12.58 9.51
CA TYR A 173 -6.99 11.17 9.23
C TYR A 173 -6.14 10.54 10.32
N ARG A 174 -5.20 11.28 10.90
CA ARG A 174 -4.36 10.83 12.01
C ARG A 174 -5.15 10.46 13.25
N LYS A 175 -6.29 11.11 13.51
CA LYS A 175 -7.16 10.80 14.66
C LYS A 175 -7.75 9.38 14.60
N ILE A 176 -7.79 8.76 13.42
CA ILE A 176 -8.29 7.40 13.19
C ILE A 176 -7.18 6.48 12.69
N ASP A 177 -5.92 6.78 13.01
CA ASP A 177 -4.73 6.05 12.56
C ASP A 177 -4.62 5.90 11.03
N GLY A 178 -5.28 6.77 10.28
CA GLY A 178 -5.29 6.79 8.82
C GLY A 178 -4.18 7.65 8.24
N GLY A 179 -3.74 7.31 7.03
CA GLY A 179 -2.82 8.10 6.22
C GLY A 179 -3.36 8.26 4.80
N LEU A 180 -2.61 8.97 3.97
CA LEU A 180 -3.03 9.31 2.60
C LEU A 180 -3.39 8.06 1.76
N SER A 181 -2.58 7.01 1.82
CA SER A 181 -2.84 5.79 1.05
C SER A 181 -3.93 4.90 1.65
N CYS A 182 -4.21 5.04 2.95
CA CYS A 182 -5.19 4.21 3.67
C CYS A 182 -6.62 4.50 3.21
N LEU A 183 -6.90 5.76 2.86
CA LEU A 183 -8.23 6.25 2.51
C LEU A 183 -8.38 6.56 1.01
N SER A 184 -7.52 5.99 0.17
CA SER A 184 -7.55 6.18 -1.28
C SER A 184 -7.46 4.87 -2.04
N LEU A 185 -8.24 4.76 -3.11
CA LEU A 185 -8.11 3.70 -4.12
C LEU A 185 -7.66 4.34 -5.42
N ARG A 186 -6.52 3.89 -5.94
CA ARG A 186 -5.90 4.42 -7.17
C ARG A 186 -5.83 3.30 -8.18
N PHE A 187 -6.38 3.53 -9.36
CA PHE A 187 -6.41 2.53 -10.42
C PHE A 187 -6.69 3.16 -11.78
N THR A 188 -6.41 2.42 -12.83
CA THR A 188 -6.85 2.76 -14.19
C THR A 188 -8.14 2.00 -14.47
N ALA A 189 -9.22 2.70 -14.79
CA ALA A 189 -10.50 2.07 -15.11
C ALA A 189 -10.35 1.14 -16.34
N GLN A 190 -11.06 0.01 -16.30
CA GLN A 190 -11.07 -0.98 -17.39
C GLN A 190 -12.30 -0.86 -18.30
N LYS A 191 -13.29 -0.08 -17.87
CA LYS A 191 -14.53 0.22 -18.63
C LYS A 191 -14.57 1.68 -19.00
#